data_6d37eced1048fe46f67f1ef5a8732507
#
_entry.id   6d37eced1048fe46f67f1ef5a8732507
#
_cell.length_a   1.000
_cell.length_b   1.000
_cell.length_c   1.000
_cell.angle_alpha   90.00
_cell.angle_beta   90.00
_cell.angle_gamma   90.00
#
_symmetry.space_group_name_H-M   'P 1'
#
loop_
_entity.id
_entity.type
_entity.pdbx_description
1 polymer ?
#
loop_
_entity_poly.entity_id
_entity_poly.type
_entity_poly.pdbx_seq_one_letter_code
_entity_poly.pdbx_strand_id
1 'polypeptide(L)'
;MPAFAVEPWIMVEKTTFTGSAITSKQQGVTTDGTNWYFSGTNILERTDKNYNADLTVSPAIPNELKLPSQYSDIGLNHIGDIDYADGYLYISLDSSQRDPITGGKYENPVFAVYRASDLSFTGQAFSLNPPHGIHDIASWVAVDAKNGLGYGMAYENATEIAVYNLSDWSFKEYIPLSQTIDQAQGGKLLDGWMYFSTDNDEKLIYRANLKTGEVEVLGNLKIDGEQEVEGLSFNQTKDGWSMYILNREALEGNPNEEAVGFYRYLRPYGNALSGEIHADINGALVEDSHLARDAANRRIRSAFDALGTSSMTTASVDAGGMHTGPSDAEGVVIWSEALATTGHAGASGYAVDFDRRTTGFVGGADMPIGNWRVGVLGGYSRSNFDVSDRASSGSSDNYDLGVYAGTQLGALGFRAGAIYGWHDIGTHRNVVFPAFSESLSANYRAATAQAFGELAYQVDVGQSAFEPFANLAYVHLKTDGFAETGGTTSALTGMGATSDNSFSTLGVRASTQLDMGTTRAALHGMVGWQHAYGDVNPAADLAFNTGASFTISGTPIARNALALEAGFDVLLSPSATLGASYSGQIARESQGHAFKINFDLKL
;
A
#
# COMPACT_ATOMS: atom_id res chain seq x y z
N MET A 1 -4.53 6.91 -17.66
CA MET A 1 -4.42 7.58 -16.35
C MET A 1 -4.52 6.47 -15.33
N PRO A 2 -3.62 6.37 -14.34
CA PRO A 2 -3.75 5.34 -13.32
C PRO A 2 -5.05 5.59 -12.55
N ALA A 3 -5.92 4.59 -12.48
CA ALA A 3 -7.08 4.62 -11.61
C ALA A 3 -6.57 4.61 -10.17
N PHE A 4 -6.83 5.68 -9.42
CA PHE A 4 -6.49 5.74 -8.00
C PHE A 4 -7.38 4.77 -7.23
N ALA A 5 -6.79 4.02 -6.31
CA ALA A 5 -7.50 3.08 -5.46
C ALA A 5 -8.52 3.86 -4.59
N VAL A 6 -9.79 3.62 -4.81
CA VAL A 6 -10.85 4.14 -3.93
C VAL A 6 -10.76 3.37 -2.62
N GLU A 7 -10.55 4.05 -1.50
CA GLU A 7 -10.47 3.41 -0.19
C GLU A 7 -11.75 2.61 0.12
N PRO A 8 -11.66 1.32 0.52
CA PRO A 8 -12.84 0.53 0.81
C PRO A 8 -13.42 0.91 2.17
N TRP A 9 -14.58 1.56 2.16
CA TRP A 9 -15.43 1.74 3.31
C TRP A 9 -16.50 0.63 3.33
N ILE A 10 -16.61 -0.08 4.46
CA ILE A 10 -17.55 -1.21 4.60
C ILE A 10 -18.61 -0.84 5.61
N MET A 11 -19.86 -0.96 5.22
CA MET A 11 -20.99 -0.84 6.14
C MET A 11 -20.97 -2.01 7.12
N VAL A 12 -20.76 -1.70 8.41
CA VAL A 12 -20.62 -2.70 9.48
C VAL A 12 -21.76 -2.66 10.49
N GLU A 13 -22.48 -1.56 10.58
CA GLU A 13 -23.55 -1.37 11.58
C GLU A 13 -24.58 -0.34 11.09
N LYS A 14 -25.83 -0.54 11.47
CA LYS A 14 -26.91 0.42 11.35
C LYS A 14 -27.62 0.53 12.70
N THR A 15 -27.65 1.73 13.26
CA THR A 15 -28.48 2.06 14.42
C THR A 15 -29.70 2.81 13.91
N THR A 16 -30.90 2.50 14.40
CA THR A 16 -32.14 3.18 14.00
C THR A 16 -32.71 3.97 15.17
N PHE A 17 -32.88 5.28 14.98
CA PHE A 17 -33.53 6.15 15.93
C PHE A 17 -35.01 6.33 15.56
N THR A 18 -35.90 6.25 16.56
CA THR A 18 -37.37 6.35 16.38
C THR A 18 -37.98 7.27 17.42
N GLY A 19 -39.23 7.66 17.23
CA GLY A 19 -39.98 8.46 18.17
C GLY A 19 -39.37 9.86 18.41
N SER A 20 -39.23 10.26 19.67
CA SER A 20 -38.69 11.59 20.01
C SER A 20 -37.21 11.78 19.65
N ALA A 21 -36.46 10.70 19.48
CA ALA A 21 -35.04 10.77 19.10
C ALA A 21 -34.83 11.28 17.66
N ILE A 22 -35.82 11.13 16.78
CA ILE A 22 -35.76 11.66 15.42
C ILE A 22 -35.52 13.18 15.43
N THR A 23 -36.25 13.91 16.26
CA THR A 23 -36.23 15.38 16.27
C THR A 23 -34.84 15.98 16.56
N SER A 24 -34.04 15.30 17.38
CA SER A 24 -32.68 15.77 17.76
C SER A 24 -31.56 15.21 16.89
N LYS A 25 -31.81 14.19 16.05
CA LYS A 25 -30.78 13.46 15.33
C LYS A 25 -30.98 13.44 13.80
N GLN A 26 -31.75 14.40 13.29
CA GLN A 26 -32.18 14.37 11.89
C GLN A 26 -31.40 15.31 10.94
N GLN A 27 -30.37 16.02 11.41
CA GLN A 27 -29.62 16.96 10.58
C GLN A 27 -28.11 16.69 10.60
N GLY A 28 -27.45 16.94 11.69
CA GLY A 28 -26.00 16.86 11.76
C GLY A 28 -25.47 15.96 12.86
N VAL A 29 -24.22 15.58 12.72
CA VAL A 29 -23.53 14.73 13.70
C VAL A 29 -22.05 15.04 13.77
N THR A 30 -21.49 15.02 14.98
CA THR A 30 -20.04 15.06 15.22
C THR A 30 -19.68 14.36 16.53
N THR A 31 -18.40 14.16 16.79
CA THR A 31 -17.93 13.52 18.04
C THR A 31 -16.61 14.12 18.51
N ASP A 32 -16.39 14.11 19.82
CA ASP A 32 -15.11 14.41 20.47
C ASP A 32 -14.28 13.12 20.74
N GLY A 33 -14.75 11.97 20.23
CA GLY A 33 -14.16 10.64 20.49
C GLY A 33 -14.70 9.97 21.77
N THR A 34 -15.40 10.71 22.63
CA THR A 34 -16.02 10.23 23.88
C THR A 34 -17.53 10.34 23.84
N ASN A 35 -18.01 11.51 23.43
CA ASN A 35 -19.42 11.85 23.31
C ASN A 35 -19.79 12.03 21.84
N TRP A 36 -21.07 11.81 21.54
CA TRP A 36 -21.67 12.19 20.27
C TRP A 36 -22.48 13.46 20.44
N TYR A 37 -22.45 14.30 19.42
CA TYR A 37 -23.23 15.52 19.32
C TYR A 37 -24.10 15.43 18.07
N PHE A 38 -25.39 15.68 18.24
CA PHE A 38 -26.38 15.66 17.18
C PHE A 38 -27.09 17.00 17.07
N SER A 39 -27.52 17.32 15.86
CA SER A 39 -28.43 18.42 15.61
C SER A 39 -29.74 17.97 14.98
N GLY A 40 -30.81 18.66 15.36
CA GLY A 40 -32.04 18.72 14.61
C GLY A 40 -32.30 20.16 14.22
N THR A 41 -33.40 20.48 13.53
CA THR A 41 -33.73 21.78 12.98
C THR A 41 -33.48 22.97 13.96
N ASN A 42 -33.75 22.79 15.25
CA ASN A 42 -33.50 23.80 16.29
C ASN A 42 -33.23 23.16 17.66
N ILE A 43 -32.50 22.06 17.65
CA ILE A 43 -32.14 21.26 18.82
C ILE A 43 -30.68 20.87 18.70
N LEU A 44 -29.98 20.90 19.84
CA LEU A 44 -28.66 20.28 20.00
C LEU A 44 -28.74 19.24 21.09
N GLU A 45 -28.14 18.08 20.87
CA GLU A 45 -28.13 16.98 21.81
C GLU A 45 -26.72 16.42 21.95
N ARG A 46 -26.28 16.20 23.19
CA ARG A 46 -25.09 15.40 23.50
C ARG A 46 -25.52 14.06 24.05
N THR A 47 -24.81 13.01 23.63
CA THR A 47 -25.05 11.63 24.06
C THR A 47 -23.78 10.93 24.48
N ASP A 48 -23.92 9.84 25.22
CA ASP A 48 -22.84 8.89 25.45
C ASP A 48 -22.51 8.07 24.17
N LYS A 49 -21.53 7.16 24.30
CA LYS A 49 -21.12 6.26 23.20
C LYS A 49 -22.20 5.27 22.75
N ASN A 50 -23.26 5.07 23.53
CA ASN A 50 -24.42 4.22 23.23
C ASN A 50 -25.63 5.05 22.75
N TYR A 51 -25.41 6.30 22.43
CA TYR A 51 -26.39 7.27 21.93
C TYR A 51 -27.51 7.63 22.95
N ASN A 52 -27.29 7.41 24.25
CA ASN A 52 -28.19 7.87 25.29
C ASN A 52 -27.93 9.35 25.58
N ALA A 53 -28.98 10.17 25.46
CA ALA A 53 -28.89 11.61 25.70
C ALA A 53 -28.54 11.91 27.15
N ASP A 54 -27.53 12.77 27.39
CA ASP A 54 -27.19 13.28 28.71
C ASP A 54 -27.42 14.81 28.82
N LEU A 55 -27.48 15.49 27.66
CA LEU A 55 -27.77 16.91 27.60
C LEU A 55 -28.52 17.26 26.31
N THR A 56 -29.63 17.99 26.43
CA THR A 56 -30.43 18.47 25.29
C THR A 56 -30.78 19.94 25.47
N VAL A 57 -30.53 20.76 24.46
CA VAL A 57 -30.92 22.16 24.41
C VAL A 57 -31.93 22.37 23.30
N SER A 58 -33.14 22.83 23.67
CA SER A 58 -34.23 23.13 22.75
C SER A 58 -35.06 24.31 23.28
N PRO A 59 -35.19 25.41 22.57
CA PRO A 59 -34.56 25.76 21.30
C PRO A 59 -33.06 26.01 21.43
N ALA A 60 -32.27 25.57 20.46
CA ALA A 60 -30.81 25.72 20.47
C ALA A 60 -30.34 27.05 19.84
N ILE A 61 -31.08 27.58 18.86
CA ILE A 61 -30.76 28.88 18.24
C ILE A 61 -31.13 30.01 19.22
N PRO A 62 -30.16 30.84 19.63
CA PRO A 62 -30.41 31.91 20.58
C PRO A 62 -31.30 33.03 19.98
N ASN A 63 -32.04 33.75 20.85
CA ASN A 63 -33.01 34.76 20.40
C ASN A 63 -32.37 35.87 19.55
N GLU A 64 -31.11 36.21 19.82
CA GLU A 64 -30.34 37.21 19.07
C GLU A 64 -30.06 36.82 17.62
N LEU A 65 -30.13 35.53 17.28
CA LEU A 65 -29.97 35.00 15.91
C LEU A 65 -31.31 34.66 15.23
N LYS A 66 -32.40 34.56 16.01
CA LYS A 66 -33.75 34.29 15.48
C LYS A 66 -34.44 35.50 14.82
N LEU A 67 -33.92 36.66 15.05
CA LEU A 67 -34.44 37.92 14.50
C LEU A 67 -33.39 38.53 13.56
N PRO A 68 -33.79 39.40 12.61
CA PRO A 68 -32.84 40.15 11.82
C PRO A 68 -31.76 40.79 12.70
N SER A 69 -30.51 40.59 12.37
CA SER A 69 -29.34 40.97 13.16
C SER A 69 -28.16 41.35 12.26
N GLN A 70 -27.06 41.72 12.89
CA GLN A 70 -25.81 41.97 12.13
C GLN A 70 -25.27 40.75 11.37
N TYR A 71 -25.79 39.56 11.65
CA TYR A 71 -25.33 38.31 11.02
C TYR A 71 -26.23 37.87 9.87
N SER A 72 -27.49 38.20 9.90
CA SER A 72 -28.46 37.89 8.86
C SER A 72 -29.60 38.91 8.86
N ASP A 73 -29.99 39.35 7.68
CA ASP A 73 -31.13 40.28 7.48
C ASP A 73 -32.48 39.61 7.78
N ILE A 74 -32.51 38.29 7.84
CA ILE A 74 -33.67 37.49 8.25
C ILE A 74 -33.31 36.60 9.44
N GLY A 75 -34.29 36.25 10.24
CA GLY A 75 -34.05 35.41 11.43
C GLY A 75 -33.66 33.99 11.03
N LEU A 76 -32.66 33.44 11.72
CA LEU A 76 -32.20 32.05 11.52
C LEU A 76 -33.10 31.08 12.28
N ASN A 77 -33.47 29.97 11.66
CA ASN A 77 -34.41 29.00 12.24
C ASN A 77 -34.07 27.54 11.95
N HIS A 78 -32.96 27.30 11.25
CA HIS A 78 -32.56 25.96 10.87
C HIS A 78 -31.07 25.74 11.17
N ILE A 79 -30.76 24.59 11.76
CA ILE A 79 -29.42 24.05 12.01
C ILE A 79 -29.19 22.92 11.04
N GLY A 80 -28.09 22.94 10.29
CA GLY A 80 -27.63 21.85 9.43
C GLY A 80 -26.63 20.93 10.13
N ASP A 81 -25.63 20.42 9.38
CA ASP A 81 -24.58 19.59 9.97
C ASP A 81 -23.61 20.42 10.83
N ILE A 82 -22.99 19.76 11.80
CA ILE A 82 -22.16 20.37 12.84
C ILE A 82 -20.77 19.74 12.90
N ASP A 83 -19.76 20.49 13.32
CA ASP A 83 -18.42 19.95 13.53
C ASP A 83 -17.85 20.27 14.91
N TYR A 84 -16.89 19.45 15.38
CA TYR A 84 -16.25 19.59 16.67
C TYR A 84 -14.75 19.85 16.51
N ALA A 85 -14.26 20.87 17.22
CA ALA A 85 -12.83 21.09 17.39
C ALA A 85 -12.52 21.77 18.73
N ASP A 86 -11.50 21.31 19.44
CA ASP A 86 -10.91 21.93 20.63
C ASP A 86 -11.92 22.35 21.72
N GLY A 87 -12.95 21.55 21.96
CA GLY A 87 -13.97 21.80 22.98
C GLY A 87 -15.13 22.70 22.52
N TYR A 88 -15.18 23.03 21.24
CA TYR A 88 -16.25 23.83 20.63
C TYR A 88 -16.98 23.05 19.54
N LEU A 89 -18.25 23.35 19.39
CA LEU A 89 -19.08 22.94 18.26
C LEU A 89 -19.20 24.11 17.29
N TYR A 90 -18.93 23.87 16.04
CA TYR A 90 -19.21 24.80 14.95
C TYR A 90 -20.52 24.35 14.31
N ILE A 91 -21.45 25.28 14.22
CA ILE A 91 -22.85 25.01 13.87
C ILE A 91 -23.18 25.79 12.62
N SER A 92 -23.60 25.07 11.58
CA SER A 92 -24.14 25.71 10.38
C SER A 92 -25.58 26.15 10.62
N LEU A 93 -25.89 27.39 10.32
CA LEU A 93 -27.19 28.02 10.52
C LEU A 93 -27.68 28.72 9.24
N ASP A 94 -28.95 28.55 8.93
CA ASP A 94 -29.62 29.25 7.84
C ASP A 94 -31.08 29.52 8.14
N SER A 95 -31.81 29.99 7.14
CA SER A 95 -33.24 30.33 7.29
C SER A 95 -34.08 29.63 6.21
N SER A 96 -35.10 28.90 6.66
CA SER A 96 -36.13 28.36 5.78
C SER A 96 -37.14 29.43 5.32
N GLN A 97 -37.06 30.66 5.85
CA GLN A 97 -37.83 31.81 5.37
C GLN A 97 -37.27 32.31 4.04
N ARG A 98 -38.16 32.82 3.17
CA ARG A 98 -37.71 33.43 1.92
C ARG A 98 -37.02 34.76 2.19
N ASP A 99 -35.83 34.91 1.61
CA ASP A 99 -35.13 36.18 1.59
C ASP A 99 -35.96 37.22 0.84
N PRO A 100 -36.23 38.42 1.45
CA PRO A 100 -37.06 39.43 0.82
C PRO A 100 -36.42 40.08 -0.42
N ILE A 101 -35.12 39.94 -0.63
CA ILE A 101 -34.37 40.49 -1.76
C ILE A 101 -34.27 39.50 -2.90
N THR A 102 -33.81 38.26 -2.62
CA THR A 102 -33.56 37.22 -3.63
C THR A 102 -34.78 36.34 -3.87
N GLY A 103 -35.67 36.20 -2.89
CA GLY A 103 -36.82 35.30 -2.91
C GLY A 103 -36.46 33.84 -2.65
N GLY A 104 -35.19 33.52 -2.48
CA GLY A 104 -34.69 32.19 -2.16
C GLY A 104 -34.83 31.82 -0.69
N LYS A 105 -34.62 30.56 -0.36
CA LYS A 105 -34.51 30.02 0.99
C LYS A 105 -33.10 29.55 1.24
N TYR A 106 -32.67 29.55 2.49
CA TYR A 106 -31.35 29.01 2.92
C TYR A 106 -30.14 29.79 2.34
N GLU A 107 -30.32 31.03 1.92
CA GLU A 107 -29.30 31.80 1.20
C GLU A 107 -28.45 32.73 2.10
N ASN A 108 -28.70 32.74 3.41
CA ASN A 108 -27.98 33.58 4.37
C ASN A 108 -27.19 32.70 5.33
N PRO A 109 -26.07 32.12 4.89
CA PRO A 109 -25.31 31.18 5.69
C PRO A 109 -24.58 31.88 6.84
N VAL A 110 -24.71 31.30 8.02
CA VAL A 110 -24.05 31.76 9.25
C VAL A 110 -23.42 30.57 9.96
N PHE A 111 -22.17 30.69 10.34
CA PHE A 111 -21.55 29.74 11.26
C PHE A 111 -21.51 30.31 12.67
N ALA A 112 -21.98 29.52 13.64
CA ALA A 112 -22.02 29.92 15.04
C ALA A 112 -21.20 28.95 15.91
N VAL A 113 -20.59 29.48 16.98
CA VAL A 113 -19.72 28.69 17.86
C VAL A 113 -20.39 28.44 19.19
N TYR A 114 -20.44 27.17 19.61
CA TYR A 114 -21.02 26.72 20.88
C TYR A 114 -19.98 25.99 21.71
N ARG A 115 -20.13 26.00 23.05
CA ARG A 115 -19.31 25.15 23.91
C ARG A 115 -19.83 23.72 23.87
N ALA A 116 -18.97 22.78 23.63
CA ALA A 116 -19.33 21.34 23.63
C ALA A 116 -19.72 20.85 25.05
N SER A 117 -19.17 21.48 26.09
CA SER A 117 -19.40 21.08 27.48
C SER A 117 -20.83 21.23 27.95
N ASP A 118 -21.54 22.28 27.50
CA ASP A 118 -22.87 22.63 27.97
C ASP A 118 -23.84 23.03 26.83
N LEU A 119 -23.40 22.91 25.58
CA LEU A 119 -24.15 23.29 24.38
C LEU A 119 -24.58 24.74 24.34
N SER A 120 -23.92 25.63 25.09
CA SER A 120 -24.25 27.05 25.13
C SER A 120 -23.59 27.83 23.99
N PHE A 121 -24.34 28.77 23.41
CA PHE A 121 -23.81 29.72 22.43
C PHE A 121 -22.71 30.59 23.06
N THR A 122 -21.58 30.78 22.36
CA THR A 122 -20.45 31.58 22.88
C THR A 122 -20.61 33.10 22.68
N GLY A 123 -21.62 33.53 21.91
CA GLY A 123 -21.74 34.90 21.41
C GLY A 123 -20.99 35.16 20.10
N GLN A 124 -20.38 34.14 19.52
CA GLN A 124 -19.65 34.23 18.24
C GLN A 124 -20.46 33.62 17.12
N ALA A 125 -20.77 34.42 16.11
CA ALA A 125 -21.38 33.99 14.86
C ALA A 125 -20.78 34.81 13.71
N PHE A 126 -20.76 34.19 12.51
CA PHE A 126 -20.08 34.77 11.36
C PHE A 126 -20.95 34.57 10.12
N SER A 127 -21.29 35.68 9.43
CA SER A 127 -21.93 35.62 8.12
C SER A 127 -20.90 35.25 7.08
N LEU A 128 -21.22 34.29 6.22
CA LEU A 128 -20.34 33.83 5.16
C LEU A 128 -20.64 34.60 3.87
N ASN A 129 -19.66 35.34 3.38
CA ASN A 129 -19.79 36.17 2.18
C ASN A 129 -18.66 35.87 1.20
N PRO A 130 -18.70 34.72 0.52
CA PRO A 130 -17.71 34.38 -0.50
C PRO A 130 -17.87 35.27 -1.73
N PRO A 131 -16.80 35.56 -2.51
CA PRO A 131 -16.84 36.52 -3.63
C PRO A 131 -17.82 36.18 -4.76
N HIS A 132 -18.16 34.91 -4.96
CA HIS A 132 -19.07 34.44 -6.03
C HIS A 132 -20.56 34.61 -5.67
N GLY A 133 -20.87 35.22 -4.53
CA GLY A 133 -22.23 35.57 -4.16
C GLY A 133 -22.85 34.68 -3.08
N ILE A 134 -24.13 34.94 -2.79
CA ILE A 134 -24.91 34.32 -1.70
C ILE A 134 -25.47 32.95 -2.15
N HIS A 135 -24.63 32.09 -2.72
CA HIS A 135 -25.04 30.74 -3.14
C HIS A 135 -24.52 29.66 -2.20
N ASP A 136 -23.78 30.04 -1.20
CA ASP A 136 -23.36 29.15 -0.15
C ASP A 136 -24.52 28.96 0.82
N ILE A 137 -24.99 27.74 0.92
CA ILE A 137 -26.01 27.33 1.90
C ILE A 137 -25.25 26.68 3.05
N ALA A 138 -25.43 27.15 4.27
CA ALA A 138 -24.82 26.53 5.44
C ALA A 138 -25.50 25.18 5.78
N SER A 139 -25.49 24.24 4.84
CA SER A 139 -25.96 22.88 5.07
C SER A 139 -25.00 22.10 5.97
N TRP A 140 -23.71 22.42 5.89
CA TRP A 140 -22.68 21.79 6.70
C TRP A 140 -21.55 22.78 7.02
N VAL A 141 -20.72 22.43 7.99
CA VAL A 141 -19.48 23.11 8.36
C VAL A 141 -18.39 22.08 8.65
N ALA A 142 -17.17 22.33 8.21
CA ALA A 142 -16.00 21.55 8.59
C ALA A 142 -14.86 22.46 9.04
N VAL A 143 -14.09 22.03 10.05
CA VAL A 143 -12.99 22.82 10.61
C VAL A 143 -11.70 22.01 10.66
N ASP A 144 -10.60 22.66 10.27
CA ASP A 144 -9.22 22.20 10.45
C ASP A 144 -8.53 23.10 11.46
N ALA A 145 -8.77 22.84 12.74
CA ALA A 145 -8.21 23.64 13.83
C ALA A 145 -6.68 23.65 13.81
N LYS A 146 -6.04 22.55 13.38
CA LYS A 146 -4.58 22.42 13.28
C LYS A 146 -3.98 23.44 12.31
N ASN A 147 -4.65 23.68 11.19
CA ASN A 147 -4.20 24.61 10.15
C ASN A 147 -4.93 25.97 10.22
N GLY A 148 -5.86 26.17 11.17
CA GLY A 148 -6.63 27.39 11.36
C GLY A 148 -7.58 27.68 10.19
N LEU A 149 -8.17 26.64 9.58
CA LEU A 149 -9.05 26.76 8.42
C LEU A 149 -10.46 26.26 8.72
N GLY A 150 -11.42 26.88 8.05
CA GLY A 150 -12.80 26.44 7.98
C GLY A 150 -13.24 26.27 6.53
N TYR A 151 -14.30 25.48 6.30
CA TYR A 151 -14.76 25.13 4.97
C TYR A 151 -16.28 25.19 4.87
N GLY A 152 -16.75 25.60 3.69
CA GLY A 152 -18.14 25.60 3.27
C GLY A 152 -18.24 25.41 1.76
N MET A 153 -19.45 25.22 1.24
CA MET A 153 -19.67 24.94 -0.19
C MET A 153 -21.12 25.30 -0.56
N ALA A 154 -21.33 25.68 -1.80
CA ALA A 154 -22.69 25.82 -2.34
C ALA A 154 -23.43 24.47 -2.27
N TYR A 155 -24.76 24.51 -2.07
CA TYR A 155 -25.57 23.29 -1.97
C TYR A 155 -25.82 22.65 -3.33
N GLU A 156 -26.22 23.45 -4.31
CA GLU A 156 -26.55 22.95 -5.65
C GLU A 156 -25.38 23.11 -6.60
N ASN A 157 -25.05 22.03 -7.31
CA ASN A 157 -24.08 22.02 -8.40
C ASN A 157 -22.74 22.66 -8.06
N ALA A 158 -22.22 22.39 -6.87
CA ALA A 158 -20.97 22.99 -6.41
C ALA A 158 -19.77 22.57 -7.27
N THR A 159 -19.01 23.54 -7.74
CA THR A 159 -17.79 23.34 -8.55
C THR A 159 -16.53 23.71 -7.79
N GLU A 160 -16.66 24.18 -6.53
CA GLU A 160 -15.55 24.62 -5.69
C GLU A 160 -15.91 24.53 -4.21
N ILE A 161 -14.89 24.39 -3.35
CA ILE A 161 -15.01 24.48 -1.88
C ILE A 161 -14.51 25.85 -1.46
N ALA A 162 -15.29 26.58 -0.67
CA ALA A 162 -14.86 27.83 -0.05
C ALA A 162 -14.00 27.54 1.20
N VAL A 163 -12.85 28.18 1.29
CA VAL A 163 -11.93 28.10 2.41
C VAL A 163 -11.94 29.44 3.16
N TYR A 164 -12.04 29.36 4.48
CA TYR A 164 -12.09 30.51 5.38
C TYR A 164 -10.98 30.44 6.42
N ASN A 165 -10.58 31.60 6.96
CA ASN A 165 -9.73 31.67 8.13
C ASN A 165 -10.58 31.36 9.37
N LEU A 166 -10.27 30.32 10.13
CA LEU A 166 -11.08 29.86 11.27
C LEU A 166 -11.24 30.89 12.37
N SER A 167 -10.29 31.84 12.50
CA SER A 167 -10.30 32.87 13.56
C SER A 167 -11.44 33.89 13.43
N ASP A 168 -11.85 34.20 12.20
CA ASP A 168 -12.83 35.26 11.92
C ASP A 168 -13.78 34.94 10.78
N TRP A 169 -13.66 33.74 10.21
CA TRP A 169 -14.39 33.22 9.04
C TRP A 169 -14.31 34.15 7.81
N SER A 170 -13.26 34.97 7.71
CA SER A 170 -12.98 35.72 6.50
C SER A 170 -12.62 34.76 5.36
N PHE A 171 -13.19 35.02 4.16
CA PHE A 171 -12.89 34.24 2.98
C PHE A 171 -11.40 34.28 2.63
N LYS A 172 -10.82 33.12 2.31
CA LYS A 172 -9.40 32.98 1.97
C LYS A 172 -9.21 32.65 0.49
N GLU A 173 -9.79 31.55 0.03
CA GLU A 173 -9.65 31.06 -1.33
C GLU A 173 -10.73 30.03 -1.69
N TYR A 174 -10.80 29.69 -2.98
CA TYR A 174 -11.58 28.54 -3.45
C TYR A 174 -10.65 27.42 -3.85
N ILE A 175 -11.09 26.16 -3.61
CA ILE A 175 -10.49 24.95 -4.16
C ILE A 175 -11.40 24.47 -5.28
N PRO A 176 -11.01 24.63 -6.57
CA PRO A 176 -11.81 24.15 -7.69
C PRO A 176 -11.90 22.60 -7.67
N LEU A 177 -13.11 22.08 -7.91
CA LEU A 177 -13.36 20.64 -7.94
C LEU A 177 -13.22 20.08 -9.36
N SER A 178 -12.68 18.86 -9.49
CA SER A 178 -12.53 18.18 -10.78
C SER A 178 -13.86 17.73 -11.40
N GLN A 179 -14.91 17.62 -10.59
CA GLN A 179 -16.30 17.37 -10.98
C GLN A 179 -17.27 18.03 -10.01
N THR A 180 -18.48 18.27 -10.47
CA THR A 180 -19.54 18.88 -9.66
C THR A 180 -19.99 17.95 -8.54
N ILE A 181 -20.22 18.50 -7.33
CA ILE A 181 -20.90 17.85 -6.21
C ILE A 181 -22.23 18.56 -6.00
N ASP A 182 -23.31 17.81 -5.98
CA ASP A 182 -24.66 18.33 -5.85
C ASP A 182 -25.32 17.89 -4.55
N GLN A 183 -26.01 18.81 -3.89
CA GLN A 183 -26.81 18.61 -2.70
C GLN A 183 -26.02 18.00 -1.51
N ALA A 184 -24.85 18.54 -1.20
CA ALA A 184 -24.06 18.12 -0.04
C ALA A 184 -24.74 18.56 1.27
N GLN A 185 -25.19 17.61 2.07
CA GLN A 185 -25.81 17.82 3.38
C GLN A 185 -24.84 17.71 4.54
N GLY A 186 -23.76 16.96 4.38
CA GLY A 186 -22.68 16.85 5.36
C GLY A 186 -21.30 16.97 4.74
N GLY A 187 -20.37 17.55 5.52
CA GLY A 187 -18.98 17.71 5.11
C GLY A 187 -18.02 17.52 6.27
N LYS A 188 -17.01 16.64 6.14
CA LYS A 188 -16.00 16.40 7.19
C LYS A 188 -14.62 16.15 6.62
N LEU A 189 -13.63 16.63 7.35
CA LEU A 189 -12.22 16.48 7.01
C LEU A 189 -11.63 15.19 7.58
N LEU A 190 -10.91 14.42 6.74
CA LEU A 190 -10.09 13.31 7.17
C LEU A 190 -8.86 13.14 6.24
N ASP A 191 -7.65 13.11 6.82
CA ASP A 191 -6.39 12.83 6.12
C ASP A 191 -6.14 13.70 4.86
N GLY A 192 -6.54 14.99 4.91
CA GLY A 192 -6.37 15.94 3.80
C GLY A 192 -7.43 15.84 2.69
N TRP A 193 -8.45 15.01 2.90
CA TRP A 193 -9.63 14.90 2.04
C TRP A 193 -10.87 15.46 2.75
N MET A 194 -11.71 16.15 2.00
CA MET A 194 -13.05 16.53 2.43
C MET A 194 -14.02 15.46 1.94
N TYR A 195 -14.76 14.84 2.84
CA TYR A 195 -15.79 13.86 2.53
C TYR A 195 -17.16 14.50 2.58
N PHE A 196 -18.05 14.07 1.69
CA PHE A 196 -19.40 14.61 1.58
C PHE A 196 -20.44 13.50 1.57
N SER A 197 -21.49 13.66 2.37
CA SER A 197 -22.76 12.97 2.20
C SER A 197 -23.69 13.86 1.39
N THR A 198 -24.35 13.31 0.36
CA THR A 198 -25.22 14.10 -0.51
C THR A 198 -26.62 13.54 -0.58
N ASP A 199 -27.61 14.44 -0.71
CA ASP A 199 -29.01 14.10 -0.91
C ASP A 199 -29.43 14.12 -2.39
N ASN A 200 -28.47 14.05 -3.32
CA ASN A 200 -28.74 13.95 -4.73
C ASN A 200 -29.51 12.65 -5.09
N ASP A 201 -30.02 12.54 -6.31
CA ASP A 201 -30.87 11.43 -6.74
C ASP A 201 -30.26 10.02 -6.49
N GLU A 202 -28.92 9.92 -6.59
CA GLU A 202 -28.19 8.67 -6.39
C GLU A 202 -27.68 8.47 -4.97
N LYS A 203 -27.86 9.48 -4.07
CA LYS A 203 -27.39 9.47 -2.67
C LYS A 203 -25.90 9.13 -2.57
N LEU A 204 -25.09 9.82 -3.39
CA LEU A 204 -23.67 9.54 -3.50
C LEU A 204 -22.88 10.06 -2.30
N ILE A 205 -21.85 9.31 -1.94
CA ILE A 205 -20.83 9.72 -0.99
C ILE A 205 -19.58 10.04 -1.78
N TYR A 206 -19.07 11.27 -1.64
CA TYR A 206 -17.89 11.77 -2.33
C TYR A 206 -16.74 12.04 -1.37
N ARG A 207 -15.53 12.14 -1.91
CA ARG A 207 -14.43 12.85 -1.28
C ARG A 207 -13.71 13.74 -2.28
N ALA A 208 -13.17 14.87 -1.81
CA ALA A 208 -12.35 15.77 -2.59
C ALA A 208 -11.00 15.98 -1.93
N ASN A 209 -9.93 15.88 -2.69
CA ASN A 209 -8.59 16.18 -2.22
C ASN A 209 -8.41 17.69 -2.04
N LEU A 210 -8.16 18.16 -0.83
CA LEU A 210 -8.05 19.60 -0.52
C LEU A 210 -6.82 20.28 -1.15
N LYS A 211 -5.85 19.52 -1.64
CA LYS A 211 -4.66 20.07 -2.31
C LYS A 211 -4.82 20.17 -3.82
N THR A 212 -5.54 19.22 -4.44
CA THR A 212 -5.65 19.13 -5.90
C THR A 212 -7.04 19.44 -6.43
N GLY A 213 -8.09 19.38 -5.59
CA GLY A 213 -9.49 19.48 -5.98
C GLY A 213 -10.03 18.23 -6.68
N GLU A 214 -9.25 17.15 -6.71
CA GLU A 214 -9.68 15.88 -7.31
C GLU A 214 -10.82 15.27 -6.51
N VAL A 215 -11.92 14.93 -7.19
CA VAL A 215 -13.13 14.36 -6.58
C VAL A 215 -13.26 12.90 -6.96
N GLU A 216 -13.56 12.08 -5.98
CA GLU A 216 -13.81 10.64 -6.13
C GLU A 216 -15.18 10.28 -5.54
N VAL A 217 -15.88 9.35 -6.19
CA VAL A 217 -17.11 8.73 -5.68
C VAL A 217 -16.73 7.48 -4.89
N LEU A 218 -17.11 7.43 -3.62
CA LEU A 218 -16.85 6.28 -2.73
C LEU A 218 -17.94 5.22 -2.83
N GLY A 219 -19.17 5.63 -3.11
CA GLY A 219 -20.34 4.75 -3.18
C GLY A 219 -21.64 5.52 -3.08
N ASN A 220 -22.74 4.83 -2.82
CA ASN A 220 -24.04 5.45 -2.57
C ASN A 220 -24.68 4.88 -1.30
N LEU A 221 -25.59 5.66 -0.73
CA LEU A 221 -26.44 5.28 0.41
C LEU A 221 -27.91 5.09 -0.03
N LYS A 222 -28.15 4.81 -1.31
CA LYS A 222 -29.50 4.66 -1.85
C LYS A 222 -30.17 3.41 -1.29
N ILE A 223 -31.33 3.59 -0.66
CA ILE A 223 -32.20 2.53 -0.16
C ILE A 223 -33.57 2.64 -0.80
N ASP A 224 -34.39 1.61 -0.69
CA ASP A 224 -35.77 1.65 -1.19
C ASP A 224 -36.63 2.60 -0.34
N GLY A 225 -37.48 3.39 -1.01
CA GLY A 225 -38.41 4.31 -0.38
C GLY A 225 -37.92 5.77 -0.35
N GLU A 226 -38.69 6.63 0.35
CA GLU A 226 -38.32 8.02 0.58
C GLU A 226 -37.17 8.10 1.59
N GLN A 227 -36.15 8.89 1.27
CA GLN A 227 -35.00 9.11 2.12
C GLN A 227 -34.41 10.50 1.91
N GLU A 228 -33.74 11.01 2.95
CA GLU A 228 -32.98 12.25 2.91
C GLU A 228 -31.64 12.02 3.63
N VAL A 229 -30.53 12.01 2.87
CA VAL A 229 -29.19 11.83 3.44
C VAL A 229 -28.75 13.14 4.05
N GLU A 230 -28.26 13.07 5.29
CA GLU A 230 -27.95 14.22 6.14
C GLU A 230 -26.44 14.24 6.50
N GLY A 231 -26.11 14.76 7.68
CA GLY A 231 -24.75 14.93 8.15
C GLY A 231 -23.91 13.66 8.24
N LEU A 232 -22.60 13.83 8.19
CA LEU A 232 -21.63 12.76 8.38
C LEU A 232 -20.59 13.10 9.46
N SER A 233 -19.96 12.09 10.05
CA SER A 233 -18.87 12.28 11.01
C SER A 233 -17.85 11.15 10.94
N PHE A 234 -16.67 11.39 11.49
CA PHE A 234 -15.64 10.36 11.67
C PHE A 234 -15.37 10.11 13.15
N ASN A 235 -15.13 8.85 13.48
CA ASN A 235 -14.63 8.45 14.77
C ASN A 235 -13.50 7.43 14.62
N GLN A 236 -12.39 7.69 15.30
CA GLN A 236 -11.27 6.76 15.34
C GLN A 236 -11.52 5.69 16.41
N THR A 237 -11.51 4.43 16.02
CA THR A 237 -11.69 3.29 16.90
C THR A 237 -10.44 2.41 16.92
N LYS A 238 -10.39 1.42 17.82
CA LYS A 238 -9.30 0.43 17.82
C LYS A 238 -9.19 -0.38 16.52
N ASP A 239 -10.29 -0.49 15.77
CA ASP A 239 -10.39 -1.29 14.55
C ASP A 239 -10.14 -0.47 13.26
N GLY A 240 -10.04 0.86 13.37
CA GLY A 240 -9.84 1.76 12.24
C GLY A 240 -10.65 3.05 12.34
N TRP A 241 -10.65 3.81 11.24
CA TRP A 241 -11.54 4.95 11.10
C TRP A 241 -12.96 4.48 10.75
N SER A 242 -13.94 5.01 11.46
CA SER A 242 -15.35 4.81 11.15
C SER A 242 -15.95 6.10 10.63
N MET A 243 -16.60 6.03 9.48
CA MET A 243 -17.45 7.09 8.92
C MET A 243 -18.90 6.78 9.30
N TYR A 244 -19.58 7.78 9.83
CA TYR A 244 -20.97 7.68 10.25
C TYR A 244 -21.81 8.64 9.41
N ILE A 245 -22.96 8.18 8.92
CA ILE A 245 -23.87 8.97 8.08
C ILE A 245 -25.28 8.90 8.65
N LEU A 246 -25.92 10.03 8.79
CA LEU A 246 -27.35 10.12 9.12
C LEU A 246 -28.17 10.04 7.83
N ASN A 247 -29.27 9.32 7.90
CA ASN A 247 -30.23 9.20 6.80
C ASN A 247 -31.65 9.16 7.37
N ARG A 248 -32.49 10.14 7.01
CA ARG A 248 -33.90 10.10 7.30
C ARG A 248 -34.57 9.12 6.33
N GLU A 249 -35.34 8.20 6.85
CA GLU A 249 -35.89 7.10 6.08
C GLU A 249 -37.21 6.59 6.68
N ALA A 250 -37.94 5.80 5.94
CA ALA A 250 -39.09 5.07 6.49
C ALA A 250 -38.61 3.96 7.45
N LEU A 251 -39.34 3.76 8.55
CA LEU A 251 -39.02 2.69 9.48
C LEU A 251 -39.15 1.32 8.78
N GLU A 252 -38.16 0.48 8.92
CA GLU A 252 -38.16 -0.87 8.35
C GLU A 252 -39.39 -1.67 8.86
N GLY A 253 -40.20 -2.17 7.92
CA GLY A 253 -41.43 -2.85 8.23
C GLY A 253 -42.65 -1.96 8.47
N ASN A 254 -42.49 -0.62 8.53
CA ASN A 254 -43.62 0.32 8.63
C ASN A 254 -43.35 1.59 7.80
N PRO A 255 -43.64 1.59 6.49
CA PRO A 255 -43.30 2.69 5.58
C PRO A 255 -44.06 4.01 5.86
N ASN A 256 -45.01 4.01 6.78
CA ASN A 256 -45.73 5.22 7.20
C ASN A 256 -45.17 5.87 8.48
N GLU A 257 -44.10 5.32 9.03
CA GLU A 257 -43.45 5.83 10.22
C GLU A 257 -42.02 6.26 9.85
N GLU A 258 -41.64 7.49 10.27
CA GLU A 258 -40.31 8.04 10.03
C GLU A 258 -39.30 7.47 11.04
N ALA A 259 -38.07 7.29 10.59
CA ALA A 259 -36.91 6.89 11.38
C ALA A 259 -35.67 7.64 10.90
N VAL A 260 -34.64 7.64 11.73
CA VAL A 260 -33.30 8.07 11.32
C VAL A 260 -32.35 6.88 11.43
N GLY A 261 -31.82 6.44 10.28
CA GLY A 261 -30.76 5.46 10.20
C GLY A 261 -29.42 6.13 10.44
N PHE A 262 -28.62 5.55 11.32
CA PHE A 262 -27.24 5.97 11.57
C PHE A 262 -26.31 4.87 11.11
N TYR A 263 -25.74 5.05 9.92
CA TYR A 263 -24.96 4.05 9.19
C TYR A 263 -23.48 4.21 9.52
N ARG A 264 -22.87 3.13 9.98
CA ARG A 264 -21.44 3.09 10.27
C ARG A 264 -20.70 2.31 9.19
N TYR A 265 -19.76 2.99 8.54
CA TYR A 265 -18.81 2.41 7.60
C TYR A 265 -17.43 2.37 8.26
N LEU A 266 -16.76 1.24 8.22
CA LEU A 266 -15.42 1.05 8.75
C LEU A 266 -14.38 1.09 7.63
N ARG A 267 -13.31 1.87 7.83
CA ARG A 267 -12.04 1.79 7.13
C ARG A 267 -11.04 1.21 8.13
N PRO A 268 -10.73 -0.09 8.07
CA PRO A 268 -9.91 -0.75 9.07
C PRO A 268 -8.49 -0.21 9.13
N TYR A 269 -7.89 -0.20 10.30
CA TYR A 269 -6.45 -0.13 10.42
C TYR A 269 -5.85 -1.41 9.84
N GLY A 270 -4.75 -1.25 9.09
CA GLY A 270 -4.09 -2.41 8.52
C GLY A 270 -4.95 -3.15 7.50
N ASN A 271 -5.74 -2.48 6.77
CA ASN A 271 -6.55 -2.84 5.59
C ASN A 271 -6.45 -4.33 5.14
N ALA A 272 -6.92 -5.27 6.00
CA ALA A 272 -7.02 -6.69 5.65
C ALA A 272 -7.88 -6.94 4.38
N LEU A 273 -8.66 -5.93 3.96
CA LEU A 273 -9.43 -5.94 2.73
C LEU A 273 -8.63 -5.60 1.48
N SER A 274 -7.45 -4.97 1.65
CA SER A 274 -6.70 -4.42 0.51
C SER A 274 -6.22 -5.46 -0.48
N GLY A 275 -5.99 -6.69 -0.05
CA GLY A 275 -5.34 -7.70 -0.86
C GLY A 275 -3.87 -7.38 -1.19
N GLU A 276 -3.22 -6.54 -0.39
CA GLU A 276 -1.83 -6.10 -0.56
C GLU A 276 -0.85 -7.25 -0.74
N ILE A 277 -1.08 -8.38 -0.08
CA ILE A 277 -0.29 -9.61 -0.20
C ILE A 277 -0.06 -10.02 -1.67
N HIS A 278 -1.03 -9.79 -2.57
CA HIS A 278 -0.89 -10.14 -3.98
C HIS A 278 0.11 -9.25 -4.72
N ALA A 279 0.16 -7.96 -4.36
CA ALA A 279 1.15 -7.03 -4.89
C ALA A 279 2.55 -7.30 -4.31
N ASP A 280 2.64 -7.58 -3.00
CA ASP A 280 3.91 -7.89 -2.32
C ASP A 280 4.57 -9.16 -2.88
N ILE A 281 3.78 -10.21 -3.16
CA ILE A 281 4.28 -11.43 -3.79
C ILE A 281 4.86 -11.14 -5.16
N ASN A 282 4.25 -10.27 -5.98
CA ASN A 282 4.81 -9.89 -7.27
C ASN A 282 6.21 -9.25 -7.11
N GLY A 283 6.38 -8.34 -6.15
CA GLY A 283 7.67 -7.75 -5.82
C GLY A 283 8.70 -8.78 -5.36
N ALA A 284 8.29 -9.67 -4.46
CA ALA A 284 9.15 -10.73 -3.92
C ALA A 284 9.65 -11.69 -5.00
N LEU A 285 8.82 -12.12 -5.95
CA LEU A 285 9.21 -13.00 -7.05
C LEU A 285 10.24 -12.33 -7.98
N VAL A 286 10.10 -11.03 -8.24
CA VAL A 286 11.08 -10.25 -9.03
C VAL A 286 12.40 -10.16 -8.28
N GLU A 287 12.39 -9.84 -6.98
CA GLU A 287 13.61 -9.75 -6.17
C GLU A 287 14.29 -11.12 -6.03
N ASP A 288 13.54 -12.19 -5.66
CA ASP A 288 14.11 -13.52 -5.44
C ASP A 288 14.66 -14.18 -6.73
N SER A 289 14.31 -13.66 -7.92
CA SER A 289 14.88 -14.12 -9.19
C SER A 289 16.41 -14.06 -9.25
N HIS A 290 17.06 -13.25 -8.40
CA HIS A 290 18.53 -13.17 -8.34
C HIS A 290 19.17 -14.47 -7.81
N LEU A 291 18.47 -15.28 -7.01
CA LEU A 291 19.04 -16.45 -6.34
C LEU A 291 19.65 -17.45 -7.32
N ALA A 292 18.89 -17.85 -8.33
CA ALA A 292 19.37 -18.79 -9.37
C ALA A 292 20.44 -18.15 -10.27
N ARG A 293 20.31 -16.86 -10.60
CA ARG A 293 21.31 -16.08 -11.37
C ARG A 293 22.65 -16.00 -10.66
N ASP A 294 22.64 -15.72 -9.37
CA ASP A 294 23.87 -15.59 -8.57
C ASP A 294 24.58 -16.94 -8.43
N ALA A 295 23.82 -18.05 -8.33
CA ALA A 295 24.38 -19.41 -8.33
C ALA A 295 25.09 -19.71 -9.66
N ALA A 296 24.48 -19.39 -10.82
CA ALA A 296 25.09 -19.54 -12.13
C ALA A 296 26.38 -18.71 -12.28
N ASN A 297 26.32 -17.42 -11.93
CA ASN A 297 27.46 -16.52 -12.01
C ASN A 297 28.62 -16.99 -11.11
N ARG A 298 28.33 -17.44 -9.89
CA ARG A 298 29.33 -17.99 -8.98
C ARG A 298 29.94 -19.25 -9.53
N ARG A 299 29.13 -20.17 -10.07
CA ARG A 299 29.63 -21.42 -10.68
C ARG A 299 30.61 -21.13 -11.84
N ILE A 300 30.25 -20.24 -12.78
CA ILE A 300 31.14 -19.88 -13.88
C ILE A 300 32.44 -19.23 -13.37
N ARG A 301 32.33 -18.31 -12.39
CA ARG A 301 33.49 -17.67 -11.78
C ARG A 301 34.43 -18.69 -11.17
N SER A 302 33.92 -19.62 -10.36
CA SER A 302 34.75 -20.67 -9.74
C SER A 302 35.47 -21.55 -10.74
N ALA A 303 34.92 -21.74 -11.93
CA ALA A 303 35.55 -22.52 -12.99
C ALA A 303 36.77 -21.86 -13.64
N PHE A 304 36.88 -20.51 -13.55
CA PHE A 304 38.00 -19.74 -14.13
C PHE A 304 38.86 -19.07 -13.05
N ASP A 305 38.50 -19.13 -11.77
CA ASP A 305 39.25 -18.50 -10.69
C ASP A 305 40.53 -19.28 -10.40
N ALA A 306 41.68 -18.74 -10.83
CA ALA A 306 42.99 -19.34 -10.62
C ALA A 306 43.39 -19.41 -9.14
N LEU A 307 42.76 -18.64 -8.26
CA LEU A 307 43.05 -18.59 -6.83
C LEU A 307 41.96 -19.34 -5.99
N GLY A 308 40.87 -19.79 -6.61
CA GLY A 308 39.87 -20.64 -5.95
C GLY A 308 40.36 -22.07 -5.72
N THR A 309 39.67 -22.77 -4.82
CA THR A 309 39.98 -24.19 -4.53
C THR A 309 39.80 -25.10 -5.74
N SER A 310 39.00 -24.69 -6.72
CA SER A 310 38.72 -25.40 -7.96
C SER A 310 39.86 -25.31 -8.99
N SER A 311 40.77 -24.34 -8.87
CA SER A 311 41.88 -24.17 -9.82
C SER A 311 43.19 -24.76 -9.29
N MET A 312 43.24 -26.08 -9.11
CA MET A 312 44.53 -26.73 -9.02
C MET A 312 45.23 -26.71 -10.40
N THR A 313 46.32 -25.96 -10.50
CA THR A 313 47.23 -26.08 -11.62
C THR A 313 47.78 -27.50 -11.67
N THR A 314 47.22 -28.37 -12.46
CA THR A 314 47.87 -29.63 -12.78
C THR A 314 48.87 -29.36 -13.85
N ALA A 315 50.17 -29.50 -13.52
CA ALA A 315 51.20 -29.55 -14.53
C ALA A 315 51.07 -30.91 -15.28
N SER A 316 50.55 -30.88 -16.49
CA SER A 316 50.67 -32.04 -17.41
C SER A 316 51.89 -31.82 -18.29
N VAL A 317 52.72 -32.82 -18.39
CA VAL A 317 53.85 -32.86 -19.31
C VAL A 317 53.51 -33.76 -20.44
N ASP A 318 53.29 -33.21 -21.62
CA ASP A 318 53.21 -33.98 -22.87
C ASP A 318 54.42 -33.72 -23.77
N ALA A 319 54.43 -34.33 -24.97
CA ALA A 319 55.54 -34.22 -25.93
C ALA A 319 55.74 -32.78 -26.47
N GLY A 320 54.99 -31.81 -26.10
CA GLY A 320 55.03 -30.40 -26.52
C GLY A 320 55.47 -29.41 -25.44
N GLY A 321 55.65 -29.84 -24.17
CA GLY A 321 56.08 -28.96 -23.05
C GLY A 321 55.14 -28.99 -21.85
N MET A 322 55.47 -28.22 -20.81
CA MET A 322 54.68 -28.10 -19.60
C MET A 322 53.54 -27.06 -19.83
N HIS A 323 52.31 -27.54 -19.83
CA HIS A 323 51.14 -26.67 -19.88
C HIS A 323 50.59 -26.50 -18.46
N THR A 324 50.45 -25.27 -18.03
CA THR A 324 49.78 -24.90 -16.76
C THR A 324 48.44 -24.31 -17.10
N GLY A 325 47.37 -24.98 -16.73
CA GLY A 325 45.99 -24.48 -16.89
C GLY A 325 45.15 -24.77 -15.66
N PRO A 326 44.03 -24.07 -15.43
CA PRO A 326 43.13 -24.40 -14.35
C PRO A 326 42.63 -25.83 -14.49
N SER A 327 42.68 -26.63 -13.43
CA SER A 327 42.32 -28.07 -13.46
C SER A 327 40.83 -28.29 -13.82
N ASP A 328 39.97 -27.30 -13.65
CA ASP A 328 38.55 -27.34 -14.02
C ASP A 328 38.26 -26.97 -15.48
N ALA A 329 39.25 -26.52 -16.25
CA ALA A 329 39.10 -26.27 -17.67
C ALA A 329 38.79 -27.53 -18.49
N GLU A 330 39.09 -28.71 -17.96
CA GLU A 330 38.85 -29.98 -18.62
C GLU A 330 37.83 -30.82 -17.84
N GLY A 331 36.70 -31.17 -18.47
CA GLY A 331 35.69 -32.10 -17.93
C GLY A 331 34.34 -31.49 -17.59
N VAL A 332 33.39 -32.38 -17.36
CA VAL A 332 32.04 -32.01 -16.86
C VAL A 332 32.09 -31.78 -15.35
N VAL A 333 31.46 -30.73 -14.90
CA VAL A 333 31.27 -30.46 -13.47
C VAL A 333 29.78 -30.50 -13.15
N ILE A 334 29.39 -31.27 -12.12
CA ILE A 334 28.08 -31.25 -11.52
C ILE A 334 28.19 -30.41 -10.24
N TRP A 335 27.26 -29.49 -10.04
CA TRP A 335 27.26 -28.61 -8.90
C TRP A 335 25.87 -28.48 -8.30
N SER A 336 25.80 -28.12 -7.02
CA SER A 336 24.57 -27.83 -6.32
C SER A 336 24.79 -26.78 -5.24
N GLU A 337 23.76 -26.04 -4.96
CA GLU A 337 23.69 -25.07 -3.90
C GLU A 337 22.37 -25.15 -3.15
N ALA A 338 22.44 -25.33 -1.85
CA ALA A 338 21.30 -25.16 -0.94
C ALA A 338 21.30 -23.72 -0.40
N LEU A 339 20.13 -23.13 -0.30
CA LEU A 339 19.96 -21.76 0.14
C LEU A 339 18.81 -21.60 1.15
N ALA A 340 18.98 -20.68 2.07
CA ALA A 340 17.95 -20.20 2.99
C ALA A 340 18.05 -18.69 3.07
N THR A 341 16.95 -18.00 2.76
CA THR A 341 16.90 -16.53 2.75
C THR A 341 15.82 -16.00 3.68
N THR A 342 16.06 -14.81 4.22
CA THR A 342 15.05 -14.00 4.89
C THR A 342 15.09 -12.60 4.31
N GLY A 343 13.92 -12.02 4.06
CA GLY A 343 13.77 -10.64 3.60
C GLY A 343 12.73 -9.94 4.44
N HIS A 344 13.00 -8.66 4.71
CA HIS A 344 12.07 -7.75 5.37
C HIS A 344 12.02 -6.47 4.56
N ALA A 345 10.81 -5.98 4.31
CA ALA A 345 10.58 -4.67 3.73
C ALA A 345 9.64 -3.89 4.64
N GLY A 346 10.11 -2.74 5.12
CA GLY A 346 9.38 -1.88 6.05
C GLY A 346 8.26 -1.11 5.39
N ALA A 347 7.32 -0.66 6.20
CA ALA A 347 6.18 0.13 5.76
C ALA A 347 6.61 1.37 4.94
N SER A 348 5.98 1.59 3.79
CA SER A 348 6.26 2.71 2.90
C SER A 348 4.97 3.17 2.20
N GLY A 349 4.61 4.43 2.37
CA GLY A 349 3.35 4.95 1.83
C GLY A 349 2.13 4.29 2.49
N TYR A 350 1.36 3.52 1.72
CA TYR A 350 0.21 2.74 2.22
C TYR A 350 0.55 1.27 2.45
N ALA A 351 1.72 0.80 2.01
CA ALA A 351 2.19 -0.56 2.25
C ALA A 351 2.65 -0.71 3.70
N VAL A 352 2.39 -1.87 4.30
CA VAL A 352 2.81 -2.23 5.64
C VAL A 352 4.03 -3.14 5.61
N ASP A 353 4.54 -3.53 6.77
CA ASP A 353 5.69 -4.43 6.87
C ASP A 353 5.41 -5.77 6.20
N PHE A 354 6.35 -6.19 5.36
CA PHE A 354 6.30 -7.44 4.62
C PHE A 354 7.53 -8.30 4.92
N ASP A 355 7.29 -9.51 5.37
CA ASP A 355 8.31 -10.50 5.66
C ASP A 355 8.26 -11.66 4.66
N ARG A 356 9.44 -12.13 4.24
CA ARG A 356 9.57 -13.31 3.39
C ARG A 356 10.68 -14.25 3.85
N ARG A 357 10.49 -15.55 3.62
CA ARG A 357 11.50 -16.57 3.85
C ARG A 357 11.47 -17.55 2.69
N THR A 358 12.63 -17.78 2.07
CA THR A 358 12.77 -18.72 0.96
C THR A 358 13.82 -19.75 1.30
N THR A 359 13.49 -21.03 1.09
CA THR A 359 14.43 -22.16 1.25
C THR A 359 14.38 -23.02 -0.01
N GLY A 360 15.52 -23.51 -0.44
CA GLY A 360 15.56 -24.30 -1.66
C GLY A 360 16.94 -24.77 -2.03
N PHE A 361 17.03 -25.27 -3.25
CA PHE A 361 18.29 -25.66 -3.87
C PHE A 361 18.27 -25.34 -5.37
N VAL A 362 19.45 -25.06 -5.88
CA VAL A 362 19.74 -24.92 -7.32
C VAL A 362 20.88 -25.86 -7.64
N GLY A 363 20.81 -26.56 -8.75
CA GLY A 363 21.90 -27.42 -9.19
C GLY A 363 22.02 -27.42 -10.70
N GLY A 364 23.16 -27.87 -11.20
CA GLY A 364 23.40 -27.86 -12.63
C GLY A 364 24.60 -28.69 -13.04
N ALA A 365 24.82 -28.69 -14.33
CA ALA A 365 26.01 -29.27 -14.92
C ALA A 365 26.54 -28.36 -16.03
N ASP A 366 27.87 -28.31 -16.16
CA ASP A 366 28.53 -27.54 -17.19
C ASP A 366 29.77 -28.26 -17.74
N MET A 367 30.16 -27.87 -18.94
CA MET A 367 31.29 -28.48 -19.66
C MET A 367 32.05 -27.41 -20.47
N PRO A 368 33.33 -27.63 -20.75
CA PRO A 368 34.08 -26.76 -21.63
C PRO A 368 33.70 -26.96 -23.09
N ILE A 369 33.54 -25.86 -23.83
CA ILE A 369 33.36 -25.83 -25.29
C ILE A 369 34.34 -24.78 -25.86
N GLY A 370 35.51 -25.18 -26.27
CA GLY A 370 36.60 -24.25 -26.62
C GLY A 370 37.03 -23.42 -25.41
N ASN A 371 37.04 -22.10 -25.55
CA ASN A 371 37.36 -21.17 -24.45
C ASN A 371 36.15 -20.82 -23.57
N TRP A 372 34.99 -21.38 -23.86
CA TRP A 372 33.77 -21.17 -23.12
C TRP A 372 33.46 -22.34 -22.20
N ARG A 373 32.84 -22.02 -21.09
CA ARG A 373 32.13 -22.98 -20.27
C ARG A 373 30.64 -22.77 -20.41
N VAL A 374 29.91 -23.85 -20.75
CA VAL A 374 28.45 -23.77 -21.02
C VAL A 374 27.74 -24.78 -20.13
N GLY A 375 26.64 -24.37 -19.53
CA GLY A 375 25.91 -25.22 -18.60
C GLY A 375 24.41 -24.99 -18.63
N VAL A 376 23.74 -25.91 -17.93
CA VAL A 376 22.31 -25.88 -17.63
C VAL A 376 22.13 -25.91 -16.13
N LEU A 377 21.06 -25.33 -15.66
CA LEU A 377 20.67 -25.36 -14.24
C LEU A 377 19.19 -25.68 -14.10
N GLY A 378 18.84 -26.24 -12.94
CA GLY A 378 17.48 -26.39 -12.46
C GLY A 378 17.42 -26.14 -10.97
N GLY A 379 16.32 -25.61 -10.50
CA GLY A 379 16.12 -25.23 -9.09
C GLY A 379 14.72 -25.52 -8.61
N TYR A 380 14.60 -25.71 -7.30
CA TYR A 380 13.34 -25.70 -6.58
C TYR A 380 13.51 -24.89 -5.31
N SER A 381 12.58 -24.01 -5.04
CA SER A 381 12.51 -23.31 -3.76
C SER A 381 11.07 -23.13 -3.30
N ARG A 382 10.90 -22.99 -2.00
CA ARG A 382 9.63 -22.61 -1.38
C ARG A 382 9.80 -21.29 -0.64
N SER A 383 8.98 -20.33 -1.01
CA SER A 383 8.87 -19.04 -0.36
C SER A 383 7.63 -19.01 0.52
N ASN A 384 7.74 -18.38 1.68
CA ASN A 384 6.63 -18.06 2.56
C ASN A 384 6.62 -16.55 2.79
N PHE A 385 5.44 -15.97 2.77
CA PHE A 385 5.18 -14.54 2.83
C PHE A 385 4.26 -14.25 4.00
N ASP A 386 4.51 -13.14 4.69
CA ASP A 386 3.69 -12.68 5.81
C ASP A 386 3.51 -11.17 5.77
N VAL A 387 2.25 -10.74 5.88
CA VAL A 387 1.81 -9.36 6.03
C VAL A 387 0.97 -9.31 7.30
N SER A 388 1.64 -9.39 8.46
CA SER A 388 1.00 -9.56 9.77
C SER A 388 -0.04 -8.48 10.06
N ASP A 389 0.27 -7.22 9.75
CA ASP A 389 -0.64 -6.09 9.95
C ASP A 389 -1.89 -6.12 9.06
N ARG A 390 -1.91 -7.01 8.04
CA ARG A 390 -3.04 -7.25 7.14
C ARG A 390 -3.73 -8.59 7.40
N ALA A 391 -3.32 -9.33 8.42
CA ALA A 391 -3.77 -10.70 8.69
C ALA A 391 -3.74 -11.58 7.42
N SER A 392 -2.68 -11.40 6.62
CA SER A 392 -2.51 -12.04 5.32
C SER A 392 -1.19 -12.78 5.26
N SER A 393 -1.20 -13.94 4.62
CA SER A 393 -0.01 -14.76 4.40
C SER A 393 -0.09 -15.46 3.05
N GLY A 394 1.05 -15.93 2.56
CA GLY A 394 1.13 -16.66 1.32
C GLY A 394 2.31 -17.60 1.25
N SER A 395 2.31 -18.44 0.24
CA SER A 395 3.46 -19.28 -0.12
C SER A 395 3.57 -19.42 -1.62
N SER A 396 4.79 -19.70 -2.10
CA SER A 396 5.03 -20.01 -3.51
C SER A 396 5.98 -21.19 -3.60
N ASP A 397 5.61 -22.19 -4.41
CA ASP A 397 6.51 -23.25 -4.85
C ASP A 397 7.11 -22.82 -6.20
N ASN A 398 8.43 -22.64 -6.23
CA ASN A 398 9.16 -22.05 -7.36
C ASN A 398 10.04 -23.11 -8.04
N TYR A 399 9.99 -23.19 -9.36
CA TYR A 399 10.76 -24.11 -10.18
C TYR A 399 11.52 -23.31 -11.23
N ASP A 400 12.83 -23.43 -11.27
CA ASP A 400 13.71 -22.73 -12.20
C ASP A 400 14.34 -23.69 -13.21
N LEU A 401 14.46 -23.26 -14.46
CA LEU A 401 15.25 -23.90 -15.49
C LEU A 401 16.04 -22.84 -16.27
N GLY A 402 17.33 -23.06 -16.47
CA GLY A 402 18.14 -22.06 -17.13
C GLY A 402 19.34 -22.62 -17.88
N VAL A 403 19.92 -21.74 -18.69
CA VAL A 403 21.16 -21.96 -19.40
C VAL A 403 22.13 -20.85 -19.08
N TYR A 404 23.41 -21.15 -19.02
CA TYR A 404 24.43 -20.14 -18.73
C TYR A 404 25.72 -20.48 -19.47
N ALA A 405 26.51 -19.46 -19.72
CA ALA A 405 27.83 -19.58 -20.33
C ALA A 405 28.76 -18.48 -19.82
N GLY A 406 30.05 -18.77 -19.85
CA GLY A 406 31.07 -17.77 -19.55
C GLY A 406 32.41 -18.14 -20.13
N THR A 407 33.31 -17.14 -20.18
CA THR A 407 34.69 -17.28 -20.66
C THR A 407 35.59 -16.33 -19.91
N GLN A 408 36.87 -16.66 -19.85
CA GLN A 408 37.93 -15.83 -19.32
C GLN A 408 38.99 -15.59 -20.42
N LEU A 409 39.15 -14.36 -20.83
CA LEU A 409 40.12 -13.93 -21.86
C LEU A 409 41.21 -13.07 -21.20
N GLY A 410 42.27 -13.73 -20.75
CA GLY A 410 43.29 -13.09 -19.91
C GLY A 410 42.65 -12.63 -18.58
N ALA A 411 42.76 -11.37 -18.27
CA ALA A 411 42.15 -10.79 -17.09
C ALA A 411 40.65 -10.46 -17.23
N LEU A 412 40.08 -10.52 -18.45
CA LEU A 412 38.71 -10.14 -18.73
C LEU A 412 37.78 -11.38 -18.66
N GLY A 413 36.86 -11.40 -17.72
CA GLY A 413 35.79 -12.37 -17.57
C GLY A 413 34.47 -11.88 -18.17
N PHE A 414 33.78 -12.80 -18.90
CA PHE A 414 32.44 -12.58 -19.39
C PHE A 414 31.54 -13.72 -18.95
N ARG A 415 30.36 -13.41 -18.43
CA ARG A 415 29.37 -14.38 -17.95
C ARG A 415 27.99 -13.94 -18.42
N ALA A 416 27.15 -14.87 -18.86
CA ALA A 416 25.78 -14.58 -19.28
C ALA A 416 24.88 -15.81 -19.12
N GLY A 417 23.58 -15.57 -19.06
CA GLY A 417 22.59 -16.63 -18.98
C GLY A 417 21.16 -16.15 -19.13
N ALA A 418 20.27 -17.14 -19.22
CA ALA A 418 18.83 -16.91 -19.19
C ALA A 418 18.18 -18.01 -18.35
N ILE A 419 17.19 -17.61 -17.54
CA ILE A 419 16.46 -18.51 -16.63
C ILE A 419 14.97 -18.24 -16.79
N TYR A 420 14.18 -19.30 -16.77
CA TYR A 420 12.73 -19.25 -16.73
C TYR A 420 12.26 -19.93 -15.44
N GLY A 421 11.42 -19.23 -14.67
CA GLY A 421 10.84 -19.69 -13.42
C GLY A 421 9.34 -19.86 -13.53
N TRP A 422 8.80 -20.94 -12.94
CA TRP A 422 7.38 -21.16 -12.72
C TRP A 422 7.09 -21.06 -11.23
N HIS A 423 5.98 -20.42 -10.87
CA HIS A 423 5.60 -20.15 -9.50
C HIS A 423 4.14 -20.57 -9.26
N ASP A 424 3.94 -21.55 -8.38
CA ASP A 424 2.61 -21.95 -7.90
C ASP A 424 2.35 -21.25 -6.57
N ILE A 425 1.44 -20.27 -6.57
CA ILE A 425 1.20 -19.34 -5.47
C ILE A 425 -0.10 -19.71 -4.74
N GLY A 426 -0.03 -19.78 -3.41
CA GLY A 426 -1.20 -19.88 -2.52
C GLY A 426 -1.23 -18.71 -1.55
N THR A 427 -2.39 -18.06 -1.39
CA THR A 427 -2.58 -16.96 -0.44
C THR A 427 -3.70 -17.25 0.52
N HIS A 428 -3.59 -16.68 1.71
CA HIS A 428 -4.59 -16.74 2.74
C HIS A 428 -4.75 -15.37 3.40
N ARG A 429 -5.99 -14.92 3.56
CA ARG A 429 -6.32 -13.61 4.10
C ARG A 429 -7.53 -13.72 5.03
N ASN A 430 -7.41 -13.19 6.25
CA ASN A 430 -8.51 -13.15 7.20
C ASN A 430 -9.05 -11.73 7.33
N VAL A 431 -10.35 -11.59 7.11
CA VAL A 431 -11.08 -10.34 7.29
C VAL A 431 -11.99 -10.49 8.50
N VAL A 432 -11.66 -9.81 9.59
CA VAL A 432 -12.37 -9.93 10.87
C VAL A 432 -12.76 -8.57 11.39
N PHE A 433 -14.08 -8.35 11.58
CA PHE A 433 -14.66 -7.17 12.21
C PHE A 433 -15.71 -7.60 13.23
N PRO A 434 -16.20 -6.71 14.10
CA PRO A 434 -17.34 -7.00 14.93
C PRO A 434 -18.52 -7.49 14.09
N ALA A 435 -19.02 -8.69 14.40
CA ALA A 435 -20.10 -9.39 13.69
C ALA A 435 -19.82 -9.84 12.25
N PHE A 436 -18.58 -9.74 11.75
CA PHE A 436 -18.17 -10.19 10.41
C PHE A 436 -16.83 -10.92 10.46
N SER A 437 -16.76 -12.10 9.84
CA SER A 437 -15.51 -12.85 9.69
C SER A 437 -15.56 -13.67 8.41
N GLU A 438 -14.59 -13.44 7.53
CA GLU A 438 -14.34 -14.26 6.34
C GLU A 438 -12.88 -14.68 6.28
N SER A 439 -12.64 -15.94 5.92
CA SER A 439 -11.32 -16.50 5.68
C SER A 439 -11.19 -16.84 4.20
N LEU A 440 -10.32 -16.14 3.52
CA LEU A 440 -10.23 -16.08 2.07
C LEU A 440 -8.95 -16.77 1.60
N SER A 441 -9.01 -17.48 0.50
CA SER A 441 -7.85 -18.15 -0.10
C SER A 441 -7.88 -18.04 -1.62
N ALA A 442 -6.72 -17.86 -2.23
CA ALA A 442 -6.56 -17.96 -3.67
C ALA A 442 -5.38 -18.84 -4.03
N ASN A 443 -5.48 -19.54 -5.18
CA ASN A 443 -4.37 -20.26 -5.79
C ASN A 443 -4.26 -19.80 -7.24
N TYR A 444 -3.08 -19.39 -7.64
CA TYR A 444 -2.80 -18.91 -8.99
C TYR A 444 -1.34 -19.11 -9.37
N ARG A 445 -0.99 -18.82 -10.61
CA ARG A 445 0.35 -19.02 -11.13
C ARG A 445 1.00 -17.73 -11.56
N ALA A 446 2.33 -17.72 -11.49
CA ALA A 446 3.14 -16.70 -12.12
C ALA A 446 4.32 -17.34 -12.84
N ALA A 447 4.95 -16.59 -13.72
CA ALA A 447 6.17 -16.99 -14.38
C ALA A 447 7.14 -15.81 -14.48
N THR A 448 8.43 -16.09 -14.25
CA THR A 448 9.52 -15.13 -14.47
C THR A 448 10.36 -15.56 -15.66
N ALA A 449 10.73 -14.62 -16.52
CA ALA A 449 11.75 -14.82 -17.54
C ALA A 449 12.85 -13.80 -17.31
N GLN A 450 14.09 -14.26 -17.16
CA GLN A 450 15.22 -13.36 -16.95
C GLN A 450 16.37 -13.64 -17.90
N ALA A 451 17.08 -12.57 -18.27
CA ALA A 451 18.36 -12.62 -18.97
C ALA A 451 19.38 -11.76 -18.22
N PHE A 452 20.61 -12.20 -18.17
CA PHE A 452 21.66 -11.48 -17.46
C PHE A 452 23.02 -11.56 -18.14
N GLY A 453 23.86 -10.60 -17.87
CA GLY A 453 25.24 -10.55 -18.33
C GLY A 453 26.14 -9.86 -17.31
N GLU A 454 27.39 -10.29 -17.24
CA GLU A 454 28.40 -9.73 -16.34
C GLU A 454 29.73 -9.60 -17.07
N LEU A 455 30.39 -8.46 -16.89
CA LEU A 455 31.79 -8.21 -17.23
C LEU A 455 32.60 -8.03 -15.95
N ALA A 456 33.76 -8.66 -15.90
CA ALA A 456 34.66 -8.57 -14.75
C ALA A 456 36.12 -8.47 -15.21
N TYR A 457 36.97 -7.89 -14.40
CA TYR A 457 38.39 -7.78 -14.68
C TYR A 457 39.21 -8.23 -13.47
N GLN A 458 39.97 -9.32 -13.63
CA GLN A 458 40.74 -9.93 -12.54
C GLN A 458 42.09 -9.23 -12.39
N VAL A 459 42.45 -8.91 -11.15
CA VAL A 459 43.75 -8.32 -10.76
C VAL A 459 44.33 -9.18 -9.66
N ASP A 460 45.43 -9.91 -9.97
CA ASP A 460 46.10 -10.79 -9.01
C ASP A 460 47.17 -10.01 -8.23
N VAL A 461 47.14 -10.15 -6.89
CA VAL A 461 48.09 -9.52 -5.97
C VAL A 461 48.58 -10.56 -4.96
N GLY A 462 49.68 -11.23 -5.28
CA GLY A 462 50.23 -12.29 -4.41
C GLY A 462 49.29 -13.50 -4.32
N GLN A 463 48.81 -13.82 -3.12
CA GLN A 463 47.86 -14.89 -2.86
C GLN A 463 46.41 -14.41 -2.91
N SER A 464 46.17 -13.18 -3.28
CA SER A 464 44.82 -12.58 -3.34
C SER A 464 44.51 -12.12 -4.76
N ALA A 465 43.23 -12.17 -5.12
CA ALA A 465 42.71 -11.60 -6.35
C ALA A 465 41.61 -10.59 -6.04
N PHE A 466 41.56 -9.53 -6.84
CA PHE A 466 40.48 -8.54 -6.83
C PHE A 466 39.81 -8.54 -8.18
N GLU A 467 38.48 -8.54 -8.19
CA GLU A 467 37.70 -8.59 -9.42
C GLU A 467 36.63 -7.48 -9.40
N PRO A 468 36.92 -6.24 -9.87
CA PRO A 468 35.88 -5.28 -10.20
C PRO A 468 34.99 -5.85 -11.30
N PHE A 469 33.65 -5.65 -11.14
CA PHE A 469 32.65 -6.19 -12.07
C PHE A 469 31.49 -5.24 -12.28
N ALA A 470 30.82 -5.45 -13.40
CA ALA A 470 29.53 -4.85 -13.74
C ALA A 470 28.58 -5.95 -14.22
N ASN A 471 27.43 -6.06 -13.54
CA ASN A 471 26.37 -7.01 -13.86
C ASN A 471 25.11 -6.24 -14.29
N LEU A 472 24.41 -6.77 -15.29
CA LEU A 472 23.10 -6.30 -15.74
C LEU A 472 22.16 -7.49 -15.84
N ALA A 473 20.94 -7.35 -15.31
CA ALA A 473 19.89 -8.35 -15.43
C ALA A 473 18.55 -7.68 -15.79
N TYR A 474 17.79 -8.35 -16.64
CA TYR A 474 16.40 -8.01 -16.97
C TYR A 474 15.50 -9.14 -16.50
N VAL A 475 14.39 -8.79 -15.86
CA VAL A 475 13.40 -9.72 -15.30
C VAL A 475 12.01 -9.29 -15.76
N HIS A 476 11.32 -10.19 -16.46
CA HIS A 476 9.92 -10.07 -16.82
C HIS A 476 9.10 -11.02 -15.96
N LEU A 477 8.16 -10.50 -15.17
CA LEU A 477 7.18 -11.26 -14.40
C LEU A 477 5.84 -11.20 -15.10
N LYS A 478 5.16 -12.36 -15.21
CA LYS A 478 3.77 -12.46 -15.62
C LYS A 478 3.00 -13.23 -14.55
N THR A 479 1.94 -12.63 -14.01
CA THR A 479 1.05 -13.26 -13.03
C THR A 479 -0.31 -13.51 -13.66
N ASP A 480 -0.88 -14.69 -13.44
CA ASP A 480 -2.23 -15.03 -13.88
C ASP A 480 -3.29 -14.34 -13.01
N GLY A 481 -4.50 -14.17 -13.56
CA GLY A 481 -5.66 -13.73 -12.78
C GLY A 481 -6.12 -14.79 -11.80
N PHE A 482 -6.81 -14.36 -10.73
CA PHE A 482 -7.31 -15.25 -9.69
C PHE A 482 -8.67 -14.79 -9.17
N ALA A 483 -9.34 -15.67 -8.43
CA ALA A 483 -10.52 -15.35 -7.61
C ALA A 483 -10.34 -15.99 -6.22
N GLU A 484 -10.52 -15.20 -5.18
CA GLU A 484 -10.53 -15.71 -3.81
C GLU A 484 -11.81 -16.51 -3.54
N THR A 485 -11.68 -17.52 -2.69
CA THR A 485 -12.76 -18.38 -2.20
C THR A 485 -12.81 -18.32 -0.68
N GLY A 486 -13.93 -18.74 -0.07
CA GLY A 486 -14.10 -18.76 1.39
C GLY A 486 -14.90 -17.59 1.95
N GLY A 487 -15.26 -16.61 1.13
CA GLY A 487 -16.12 -15.49 1.50
C GLY A 487 -17.01 -15.04 0.34
N THR A 488 -17.98 -14.18 0.65
CA THR A 488 -18.92 -13.64 -0.33
C THR A 488 -18.83 -12.13 -0.48
N THR A 489 -18.47 -11.43 0.60
CA THR A 489 -18.51 -9.96 0.66
C THR A 489 -17.13 -9.35 0.46
N SER A 490 -16.10 -9.92 1.09
CA SER A 490 -14.73 -9.40 1.05
C SER A 490 -13.80 -10.17 0.11
N ALA A 491 -14.32 -11.16 -0.62
CA ALA A 491 -13.56 -11.92 -1.61
C ALA A 491 -13.17 -11.04 -2.80
N LEU A 492 -11.90 -11.14 -3.20
CA LEU A 492 -11.32 -10.38 -4.28
C LEU A 492 -11.14 -11.24 -5.53
N THR A 493 -11.29 -10.62 -6.69
CA THR A 493 -10.80 -11.12 -7.97
C THR A 493 -9.64 -10.24 -8.41
N GLY A 494 -8.53 -10.85 -8.82
CA GLY A 494 -7.37 -10.17 -9.37
C GLY A 494 -7.26 -10.43 -10.87
N MET A 495 -6.93 -9.38 -11.62
CA MET A 495 -6.58 -9.52 -13.04
C MET A 495 -5.13 -9.96 -13.19
N GLY A 496 -4.82 -10.66 -14.30
CA GLY A 496 -3.43 -10.96 -14.64
C GLY A 496 -2.63 -9.68 -14.87
N ALA A 497 -1.38 -9.69 -14.42
CA ALA A 497 -0.48 -8.54 -14.50
C ALA A 497 0.88 -8.92 -15.09
N THR A 498 1.61 -7.93 -15.59
CA THR A 498 3.01 -8.06 -16.00
C THR A 498 3.83 -6.97 -15.35
N SER A 499 5.10 -7.26 -15.04
CA SER A 499 6.07 -6.31 -14.50
C SER A 499 7.42 -6.50 -15.15
N ASP A 500 8.06 -5.39 -15.52
CA ASP A 500 9.35 -5.36 -16.21
C ASP A 500 10.39 -4.62 -15.36
N ASN A 501 11.41 -5.34 -14.92
CA ASN A 501 12.44 -4.78 -14.06
C ASN A 501 13.84 -5.05 -14.64
N SER A 502 14.74 -4.10 -14.44
CA SER A 502 16.16 -4.28 -14.73
C SER A 502 17.00 -3.94 -13.50
N PHE A 503 18.07 -4.67 -13.31
CA PHE A 503 19.00 -4.48 -12.20
C PHE A 503 20.41 -4.30 -12.76
N SER A 504 21.10 -3.26 -12.29
CA SER A 504 22.54 -3.11 -12.52
C SER A 504 23.27 -3.24 -11.19
N THR A 505 24.37 -4.01 -11.17
CA THR A 505 25.24 -4.12 -9.98
C THR A 505 26.66 -3.78 -10.37
N LEU A 506 27.25 -2.79 -9.69
CA LEU A 506 28.66 -2.45 -9.81
C LEU A 506 29.35 -2.78 -8.50
N GLY A 507 30.45 -3.52 -8.56
CA GLY A 507 31.09 -3.96 -7.33
C GLY A 507 32.52 -4.45 -7.51
N VAL A 508 33.11 -4.84 -6.39
CA VAL A 508 34.42 -5.48 -6.34
C VAL A 508 34.30 -6.76 -5.51
N ARG A 509 34.82 -7.84 -6.04
CA ARG A 509 35.07 -9.08 -5.31
C ARG A 509 36.52 -9.17 -4.92
N ALA A 510 36.79 -9.86 -3.82
CA ALA A 510 38.12 -10.20 -3.40
C ALA A 510 38.15 -11.66 -2.95
N SER A 511 39.20 -12.37 -3.29
CA SER A 511 39.46 -13.73 -2.81
C SER A 511 40.92 -13.88 -2.36
N THR A 512 41.16 -14.80 -1.44
CA THR A 512 42.50 -15.14 -0.99
C THR A 512 42.60 -16.62 -0.61
N GLN A 513 43.73 -17.24 -0.95
CA GLN A 513 44.01 -18.63 -0.59
C GLN A 513 44.57 -18.73 0.83
N LEU A 514 44.15 -19.80 1.51
CA LEU A 514 44.63 -20.18 2.84
C LEU A 514 45.18 -21.60 2.79
N ASP A 515 46.45 -21.78 3.09
CA ASP A 515 47.07 -23.08 3.26
C ASP A 515 46.87 -23.61 4.68
N MET A 516 46.02 -24.62 4.83
CA MET A 516 45.71 -25.27 6.11
C MET A 516 46.42 -26.65 6.22
N GLY A 517 47.70 -26.66 5.93
CA GLY A 517 48.52 -27.89 5.93
C GLY A 517 48.20 -28.80 4.74
N THR A 518 47.45 -29.88 4.92
CA THR A 518 47.07 -30.80 3.82
C THR A 518 45.81 -30.38 3.06
N THR A 519 45.08 -29.38 3.58
CA THR A 519 43.81 -28.91 3.03
C THR A 519 43.98 -27.48 2.55
N ARG A 520 43.48 -27.16 1.36
CA ARG A 520 43.42 -25.80 0.84
C ARG A 520 42.03 -25.22 1.06
N ALA A 521 41.98 -23.98 1.43
CA ALA A 521 40.76 -23.22 1.54
C ALA A 521 40.90 -21.88 0.84
N ALA A 522 39.80 -21.28 0.41
CA ALA A 522 39.74 -19.91 -0.09
C ALA A 522 38.71 -19.12 0.72
N LEU A 523 39.06 -17.89 1.08
CA LEU A 523 38.10 -16.91 1.57
C LEU A 523 37.71 -16.00 0.42
N HIS A 524 36.45 -15.66 0.32
CA HIS A 524 35.96 -14.71 -0.68
C HIS A 524 34.98 -13.72 -0.08
N GLY A 525 34.87 -12.55 -0.67
CA GLY A 525 33.91 -11.52 -0.30
C GLY A 525 33.60 -10.60 -1.47
N MET A 526 32.51 -9.87 -1.35
CA MET A 526 32.05 -8.91 -2.34
C MET A 526 31.39 -7.73 -1.66
N VAL A 527 31.63 -6.56 -2.23
CA VAL A 527 30.88 -5.35 -1.96
C VAL A 527 30.45 -4.72 -3.28
N GLY A 528 29.20 -4.35 -3.39
CA GLY A 528 28.63 -3.76 -4.60
C GLY A 528 27.47 -2.82 -4.31
N TRP A 529 27.19 -1.97 -5.28
CA TRP A 529 25.99 -1.16 -5.34
C TRP A 529 25.07 -1.70 -6.42
N GLN A 530 23.83 -1.99 -6.04
CA GLN A 530 22.78 -2.43 -6.94
C GLN A 530 21.77 -1.29 -7.16
N HIS A 531 21.35 -1.12 -8.41
CA HIS A 531 20.29 -0.19 -8.77
C HIS A 531 19.19 -0.89 -9.59
N ALA A 532 17.92 -0.68 -9.18
CA ALA A 532 16.73 -1.22 -9.84
C ALA A 532 16.05 -0.16 -10.71
N TYR A 533 15.64 -0.57 -11.91
CA TYR A 533 14.91 0.22 -12.89
C TYR A 533 13.59 -0.45 -13.26
N GLY A 534 12.65 0.31 -13.83
CA GLY A 534 11.36 -0.21 -14.30
C GLY A 534 10.30 -0.20 -13.22
N ASP A 535 9.50 -1.26 -13.15
CA ASP A 535 8.31 -1.37 -12.29
C ASP A 535 8.67 -1.69 -10.83
N VAL A 536 9.36 -0.77 -10.17
CA VAL A 536 9.83 -0.96 -8.79
C VAL A 536 8.74 -0.78 -7.73
N ASN A 537 7.53 -0.38 -8.12
CA ASN A 537 6.35 -0.34 -7.25
C ASN A 537 5.42 -1.50 -7.66
N PRO A 538 5.52 -2.66 -7.02
CA PRO A 538 4.65 -3.78 -7.32
C PRO A 538 3.18 -3.40 -7.12
N ALA A 539 2.30 -3.83 -8.02
CA ALA A 539 0.89 -3.52 -7.94
C ALA A 539 0.03 -4.73 -8.31
N ALA A 540 -1.22 -4.72 -7.86
CA ALA A 540 -2.24 -5.68 -8.24
C ALA A 540 -3.57 -4.95 -8.51
N ASP A 541 -4.20 -5.26 -9.65
CA ASP A 541 -5.53 -4.77 -9.99
C ASP A 541 -6.56 -5.77 -9.46
N LEU A 542 -7.38 -5.31 -8.52
CA LEU A 542 -8.32 -6.12 -7.76
C LEU A 542 -9.74 -5.57 -7.89
N ALA A 543 -10.74 -6.43 -7.67
CA ALA A 543 -12.14 -6.03 -7.56
C ALA A 543 -12.87 -6.90 -6.54
N PHE A 544 -13.81 -6.31 -5.80
CA PHE A 544 -14.81 -7.08 -5.04
C PHE A 544 -15.89 -7.62 -5.99
N ASN A 545 -16.58 -8.68 -5.59
CA ASN A 545 -17.61 -9.34 -6.42
C ASN A 545 -18.72 -8.41 -6.94
N THR A 546 -18.97 -7.29 -6.27
CA THR A 546 -20.04 -6.32 -6.60
C THR A 546 -19.52 -4.92 -6.88
N GLY A 547 -18.20 -4.70 -6.91
CA GLY A 547 -17.57 -3.39 -6.95
C GLY A 547 -16.78 -3.07 -8.22
N ALA A 548 -16.41 -1.82 -8.36
CA ALA A 548 -15.44 -1.37 -9.35
C ALA A 548 -14.05 -1.94 -9.05
N SER A 549 -13.21 -2.06 -10.07
CA SER A 549 -11.81 -2.44 -9.89
C SER A 549 -11.01 -1.30 -9.22
N PHE A 550 -10.02 -1.68 -8.42
CA PHE A 550 -9.06 -0.77 -7.79
C PHE A 550 -7.66 -1.36 -7.90
N THR A 551 -6.64 -0.49 -7.85
CA THR A 551 -5.24 -0.92 -7.85
C THR A 551 -4.67 -0.78 -6.45
N ILE A 552 -4.02 -1.82 -5.93
CA ILE A 552 -3.25 -1.78 -4.68
C ILE A 552 -1.76 -1.86 -4.98
N SER A 553 -0.97 -1.06 -4.27
CA SER A 553 0.49 -1.15 -4.32
C SER A 553 0.98 -1.96 -3.13
N GLY A 554 1.94 -2.83 -3.38
CA GLY A 554 2.71 -3.51 -2.36
C GLY A 554 3.97 -2.73 -1.96
N THR A 555 4.80 -3.37 -1.17
CA THR A 555 6.08 -2.83 -0.70
C THR A 555 7.04 -2.59 -1.87
N PRO A 556 7.59 -1.38 -2.03
CA PRO A 556 8.45 -1.05 -3.18
C PRO A 556 9.77 -1.86 -3.19
N ILE A 557 10.19 -2.32 -4.36
CA ILE A 557 11.53 -2.82 -4.61
C ILE A 557 12.52 -1.66 -4.44
N ALA A 558 13.53 -1.85 -3.60
CA ALA A 558 14.51 -0.80 -3.31
C ALA A 558 15.29 -0.39 -4.57
N ARG A 559 15.18 0.89 -4.95
CA ARG A 559 15.92 1.41 -6.12
C ARG A 559 17.43 1.35 -5.94
N ASN A 560 17.93 1.46 -4.72
CA ASN A 560 19.35 1.40 -4.41
C ASN A 560 19.57 0.50 -3.21
N ALA A 561 20.46 -0.48 -3.36
CA ALA A 561 20.84 -1.39 -2.28
C ALA A 561 22.37 -1.58 -2.25
N LEU A 562 22.91 -1.72 -1.05
CA LEU A 562 24.23 -2.26 -0.82
C LEU A 562 24.17 -3.78 -0.91
N ALA A 563 24.96 -4.38 -1.83
CA ALA A 563 25.11 -5.83 -1.94
C ALA A 563 26.42 -6.27 -1.28
N LEU A 564 26.34 -7.27 -0.41
CA LEU A 564 27.47 -7.82 0.34
C LEU A 564 27.50 -9.35 0.17
N GLU A 565 28.70 -9.93 0.14
CA GLU A 565 28.91 -11.37 0.22
C GLU A 565 30.18 -11.66 1.02
N ALA A 566 30.16 -12.72 1.83
CA ALA A 566 31.35 -13.27 2.50
C ALA A 566 31.20 -14.79 2.58
N GLY A 567 32.24 -15.53 2.26
CA GLY A 567 32.19 -16.97 2.26
C GLY A 567 33.58 -17.62 2.24
N PHE A 568 33.54 -18.92 2.33
CA PHE A 568 34.75 -19.74 2.20
C PHE A 568 34.44 -21.03 1.44
N ASP A 569 35.45 -21.53 0.73
CA ASP A 569 35.44 -22.81 0.04
C ASP A 569 36.59 -23.70 0.57
N VAL A 570 36.34 -24.99 0.68
CA VAL A 570 37.32 -25.99 1.13
C VAL A 570 37.40 -27.10 0.10
N LEU A 571 38.62 -27.40 -0.34
CA LEU A 571 38.89 -28.52 -1.20
C LEU A 571 38.90 -29.81 -0.41
N LEU A 572 37.85 -30.64 -0.56
CA LEU A 572 37.73 -31.94 0.12
C LEU A 572 38.57 -33.04 -0.55
N SER A 573 38.70 -32.98 -1.87
CA SER A 573 39.52 -33.84 -2.71
C SER A 573 39.89 -33.12 -4.00
N PRO A 574 40.79 -33.68 -4.85
CA PRO A 574 41.11 -33.06 -6.15
C PRO A 574 39.93 -32.82 -7.08
N SER A 575 38.79 -33.49 -6.82
CA SER A 575 37.59 -33.39 -7.63
C SER A 575 36.36 -32.85 -6.87
N ALA A 576 36.45 -32.53 -5.56
CA ALA A 576 35.30 -32.13 -4.77
C ALA A 576 35.58 -30.89 -3.91
N THR A 577 34.73 -29.88 -4.02
CA THR A 577 34.77 -28.63 -3.22
C THR A 577 33.47 -28.47 -2.45
N LEU A 578 33.58 -28.04 -1.21
CA LEU A 578 32.44 -27.63 -0.35
C LEU A 578 32.63 -26.18 0.08
N GLY A 579 31.61 -25.37 -0.08
CA GLY A 579 31.63 -23.97 0.31
C GLY A 579 30.43 -23.57 1.16
N ALA A 580 30.63 -22.48 1.89
CA ALA A 580 29.55 -21.83 2.62
C ALA A 580 29.68 -20.32 2.51
N SER A 581 28.58 -19.61 2.28
CA SER A 581 28.58 -18.17 2.15
C SER A 581 27.33 -17.53 2.74
N TYR A 582 27.50 -16.30 3.12
CA TYR A 582 26.46 -15.34 3.48
C TYR A 582 26.41 -14.27 2.41
N SER A 583 25.20 -13.85 1.99
CA SER A 583 24.99 -12.64 1.20
C SER A 583 23.89 -11.78 1.79
N GLY A 584 24.03 -10.47 1.65
CA GLY A 584 23.07 -9.48 2.13
C GLY A 584 22.80 -8.41 1.08
N GLN A 585 21.54 -8.00 0.99
CA GLN A 585 21.11 -6.80 0.28
C GLN A 585 20.51 -5.85 1.30
N ILE A 586 21.05 -4.65 1.44
CA ILE A 586 20.67 -3.69 2.48
C ILE A 586 20.31 -2.36 1.81
N ALA A 587 19.07 -1.93 2.01
CA ALA A 587 18.55 -0.65 1.58
C ALA A 587 17.92 0.09 2.78
N ARG A 588 17.40 1.29 2.56
CA ARG A 588 16.85 2.13 3.64
C ARG A 588 15.64 1.48 4.34
N GLU A 589 14.75 0.87 3.58
CA GLU A 589 13.48 0.32 4.05
C GLU A 589 13.33 -1.18 3.71
N SER A 590 14.39 -1.81 3.17
CA SER A 590 14.39 -3.23 2.80
C SER A 590 15.74 -3.85 3.11
N GLN A 591 15.69 -5.07 3.63
CA GLN A 591 16.88 -5.89 3.86
C GLN A 591 16.61 -7.35 3.53
N GLY A 592 17.59 -7.99 2.91
CA GLY A 592 17.57 -9.40 2.57
C GLY A 592 18.86 -10.07 3.00
N HIS A 593 18.76 -11.27 3.54
CA HIS A 593 19.89 -12.07 4.02
C HIS A 593 19.76 -13.49 3.45
N ALA A 594 20.85 -14.04 2.94
CA ALA A 594 20.89 -15.41 2.45
C ALA A 594 22.09 -16.16 3.01
N PHE A 595 21.85 -17.39 3.43
CA PHE A 595 22.87 -18.38 3.78
C PHE A 595 22.87 -19.48 2.72
N LYS A 596 24.04 -19.82 2.22
CA LYS A 596 24.21 -20.74 1.10
C LYS A 596 25.27 -21.78 1.42
N ILE A 597 25.05 -23.02 0.98
CA ILE A 597 26.04 -24.10 1.02
C ILE A 597 26.13 -24.65 -0.39
N ASN A 598 27.32 -24.64 -0.99
CA ASN A 598 27.57 -25.13 -2.33
C ASN A 598 28.47 -26.37 -2.31
N PHE A 599 28.22 -27.28 -3.26
CA PHE A 599 29.03 -28.45 -3.50
C PHE A 599 29.27 -28.60 -5.00
N ASP A 600 30.55 -28.71 -5.40
CA ASP A 600 30.99 -28.92 -6.78
C ASP A 600 31.71 -30.24 -6.88
N LEU A 601 31.38 -31.06 -7.90
CA LEU A 601 32.01 -32.35 -8.20
C LEU A 601 32.43 -32.40 -9.67
N LYS A 602 33.72 -32.60 -9.90
CA LYS A 602 34.31 -32.82 -11.20
C LYS A 602 34.28 -34.30 -11.52
N LEU A 603 33.76 -34.64 -12.72
CA LEU A 603 33.68 -36.00 -13.28
C LEU A 603 34.82 -36.27 -14.26
#